data_29eb817ff7b2ad54d00650f9091a5412
#
_entry.id   29eb817ff7b2ad54d00650f9091a5412
#
_cell.length_a   1.000
_cell.length_b   1.000
_cell.length_c   1.000
_cell.angle_alpha   90.00
_cell.angle_beta   90.00
_cell.angle_gamma   90.00
#
_symmetry.space_group_name_H-M   'P 1'
#
loop_
_entity.id
_entity.type
_entity.pdbx_description
1 polymer ?
#
loop_
_entity_poly.entity_id
_entity_poly.type
_entity_poly.pdbx_seq_one_letter_code
_entity_poly.pdbx_strand_id
1 'polypeptide(L)'
;MEGVPDVKHARNNTGNTHGSIIELNGKYFVFYHRHSNRKQSSRQAMAEEIRFEDGKFYQAEMTSCGLNGGPLEGKGTYPSYIACNLYGKKGTRFLSMIKHPKNGTPYLTQDGKDRESGPDQYIANMCDSALAGFKYFDLRETKEISVAIKGRAEGTLYVRT
;
A
#
# COMPACT_ATOMS: atom_id res chain seq x y z
N MET A 1 -14.08 -3.14 -3.10
CA MET A 1 -13.45 -1.82 -3.19
C MET A 1 -14.22 -0.91 -2.27
N GLU A 2 -13.57 -0.26 -1.34
CA GLU A 2 -14.23 0.76 -0.54
C GLU A 2 -14.88 1.76 -1.50
N GLY A 3 -16.19 1.95 -1.37
CA GLY A 3 -16.92 2.97 -2.12
C GLY A 3 -16.28 4.35 -1.95
N VAL A 4 -16.94 5.39 -2.42
CA VAL A 4 -16.40 6.76 -2.35
C VAL A 4 -15.74 6.97 -1.00
N PRO A 5 -14.44 7.18 -0.95
CA PRO A 5 -13.73 7.13 0.32
C PRO A 5 -14.21 8.28 1.21
N ASP A 6 -14.62 7.93 2.39
CA ASP A 6 -14.60 8.90 3.48
C ASP A 6 -13.13 9.27 3.73
N VAL A 7 -12.75 10.43 3.24
CA VAL A 7 -11.36 10.93 3.31
C VAL A 7 -10.84 10.96 4.74
N LYS A 8 -11.71 11.05 5.74
CA LYS A 8 -11.34 11.02 7.15
C LYS A 8 -10.87 9.64 7.59
N HIS A 9 -11.41 8.58 7.01
CA HIS A 9 -11.09 7.20 7.35
C HIS A 9 -10.19 6.50 6.32
N ALA A 10 -9.92 7.14 5.20
CA ALA A 10 -9.02 6.59 4.19
C ALA A 10 -7.61 6.38 4.77
N ARG A 11 -6.99 5.27 4.39
CA ARG A 11 -5.63 4.89 4.79
C ARG A 11 -4.62 4.96 3.65
N ASN A 12 -5.09 5.33 2.47
CA ASN A 12 -4.30 5.53 1.27
C ASN A 12 -4.85 6.71 0.47
N ASN A 13 -4.01 7.30 -0.36
CA ASN A 13 -4.47 8.29 -1.32
C ASN A 13 -5.41 7.63 -2.34
N THR A 14 -6.52 8.27 -2.59
CA THR A 14 -7.59 7.76 -3.45
C THR A 14 -7.88 8.69 -4.61
N GLY A 15 -8.49 8.17 -5.64
CA GLY A 15 -8.94 8.89 -6.82
C GLY A 15 -8.79 8.02 -8.07
N ASN A 16 -9.64 8.23 -9.06
CA ASN A 16 -9.58 7.60 -10.38
C ASN A 16 -9.17 6.11 -10.38
N THR A 17 -9.80 5.32 -9.49
CA THR A 17 -9.49 3.91 -9.31
C THR A 17 -10.36 3.07 -10.25
N HIS A 18 -9.74 2.14 -10.96
CA HIS A 18 -10.42 1.11 -11.75
C HIS A 18 -9.65 -0.19 -11.65
N GLY A 19 -10.27 -1.29 -12.02
CA GLY A 19 -9.68 -2.61 -11.91
C GLY A 19 -10.49 -3.65 -12.66
N SER A 20 -10.06 -4.89 -12.50
CA SER A 20 -10.72 -6.06 -13.09
C SER A 20 -10.73 -7.21 -12.10
N ILE A 21 -11.61 -8.17 -12.31
CA ILE A 21 -11.67 -9.42 -11.56
C ILE A 21 -11.37 -10.55 -12.53
N ILE A 22 -10.53 -11.48 -12.10
CA ILE A 22 -10.25 -12.70 -12.84
C ILE A 22 -10.47 -13.92 -11.93
N GLU A 23 -10.82 -15.03 -12.54
CA GLU A 23 -10.77 -16.34 -11.91
C GLU A 23 -9.46 -17.04 -12.30
N LEU A 24 -8.77 -17.59 -11.31
CA LEU A 24 -7.55 -18.34 -11.50
C LEU A 24 -7.53 -19.53 -10.55
N ASN A 25 -7.52 -20.76 -11.08
CA ASN A 25 -7.48 -22.00 -10.30
C ASN A 25 -8.58 -22.10 -9.23
N GLY A 26 -9.80 -21.69 -9.57
CA GLY A 26 -10.95 -21.71 -8.65
C GLY A 26 -10.98 -20.62 -7.60
N LYS A 27 -10.09 -19.66 -7.68
CA LYS A 27 -10.05 -18.47 -6.84
C LYS A 27 -10.26 -17.22 -7.66
N TYR A 28 -10.88 -16.22 -7.07
CA TYR A 28 -11.08 -14.93 -7.71
C TYR A 28 -10.09 -13.90 -7.16
N PHE A 29 -9.55 -13.09 -8.05
CA PHE A 29 -8.64 -12.01 -7.71
C PHE A 29 -9.13 -10.70 -8.31
N VAL A 30 -9.09 -9.64 -7.51
CA VAL A 30 -9.30 -8.28 -7.99
C VAL A 30 -7.96 -7.62 -8.23
N PHE A 31 -7.75 -7.14 -9.45
CA PHE A 31 -6.60 -6.31 -9.82
C PHE A 31 -7.05 -4.86 -9.86
N TYR A 32 -6.31 -4.01 -9.22
CA TYR A 32 -6.58 -2.58 -9.18
C TYR A 32 -5.28 -1.78 -9.06
N HIS A 33 -5.36 -0.50 -8.88
CA HIS A 33 -4.17 0.32 -8.69
C HIS A 33 -4.34 1.31 -7.55
N ARG A 34 -3.23 1.78 -7.04
CA ARG A 34 -3.14 2.93 -6.15
C ARG A 34 -2.19 3.97 -6.73
N HIS A 35 -2.31 5.20 -6.29
CA HIS A 35 -1.46 6.27 -6.78
C HIS A 35 -0.06 6.22 -6.18
N SER A 36 0.92 6.56 -7.00
CA SER A 36 2.31 6.77 -6.62
C SER A 36 2.76 8.18 -7.01
N ASN A 37 3.96 8.58 -6.60
CA ASN A 37 4.58 9.86 -6.95
C ASN A 37 3.69 11.10 -6.69
N ARG A 38 2.71 11.01 -5.80
CA ARG A 38 1.73 12.07 -5.52
C ARG A 38 0.99 12.59 -6.76
N LYS A 39 0.78 11.75 -7.76
CA LYS A 39 0.13 12.09 -9.03
C LYS A 39 -0.96 11.09 -9.35
N GLN A 40 -2.06 11.55 -9.93
CA GLN A 40 -3.12 10.67 -10.42
C GLN A 40 -2.69 9.84 -11.65
N SER A 41 -1.71 10.31 -12.38
CA SER A 41 -1.18 9.62 -13.57
C SER A 41 -0.15 8.55 -13.24
N SER A 42 0.46 8.57 -12.05
CA SER A 42 1.42 7.56 -11.62
C SER A 42 0.72 6.53 -10.74
N ARG A 43 0.90 5.25 -11.06
CA ARG A 43 0.11 4.18 -10.46
C ARG A 43 0.96 2.96 -10.17
N GLN A 44 0.64 2.29 -9.09
CA GLN A 44 1.16 0.98 -8.74
C GLN A 44 0.04 -0.06 -8.83
N ALA A 45 0.31 -1.16 -9.50
CA ALA A 45 -0.61 -2.29 -9.56
C ALA A 45 -0.72 -2.96 -8.18
N MET A 46 -1.93 -3.39 -7.86
CA MET A 46 -2.32 -4.11 -6.65
C MET A 46 -3.17 -5.32 -7.04
N ALA A 47 -3.11 -6.36 -6.24
CA ALA A 47 -3.97 -7.52 -6.39
C ALA A 47 -4.34 -8.07 -5.01
N GLU A 48 -5.58 -8.54 -4.88
CA GLU A 48 -6.08 -9.19 -3.67
C GLU A 48 -6.95 -10.39 -4.05
N GLU A 49 -6.89 -11.44 -3.26
CA GLU A 49 -7.90 -12.49 -3.34
C GLU A 49 -9.25 -11.93 -2.91
N ILE A 50 -10.30 -12.21 -3.66
CA ILE A 50 -11.65 -11.72 -3.39
C ILE A 50 -12.61 -12.91 -3.24
N ARG A 51 -13.35 -12.93 -2.15
CA ARG A 51 -14.34 -13.98 -1.90
C ARG A 51 -15.51 -13.84 -2.85
N PHE A 52 -15.88 -14.96 -3.49
CA PHE A 52 -17.09 -15.11 -4.27
C PHE A 52 -17.94 -16.23 -3.66
N GLU A 53 -19.15 -15.93 -3.27
CA GLU A 53 -20.06 -16.85 -2.61
C GLU A 53 -21.50 -16.46 -2.93
N ASP A 54 -22.38 -17.43 -3.14
CA ASP A 54 -23.79 -17.23 -3.45
C ASP A 54 -24.05 -16.24 -4.61
N GLY A 55 -23.21 -16.30 -5.64
CA GLY A 55 -23.32 -15.42 -6.81
C GLY A 55 -22.90 -13.96 -6.55
N LYS A 56 -22.23 -13.68 -5.44
CA LYS A 56 -21.82 -12.32 -5.06
C LYS A 56 -20.33 -12.25 -4.77
N PHE A 57 -19.72 -11.12 -5.18
CA PHE A 57 -18.39 -10.74 -4.74
C PHE A 57 -18.49 -9.93 -3.45
N TYR A 58 -17.67 -10.33 -2.47
CA TYR A 58 -17.51 -9.57 -1.24
C TYR A 58 -16.36 -8.60 -1.37
N GLN A 59 -16.40 -7.52 -0.60
CA GLN A 59 -15.36 -6.51 -0.62
C GLN A 59 -14.00 -7.13 -0.26
N ALA A 60 -13.00 -6.91 -1.10
CA ALA A 60 -11.62 -7.27 -0.80
C ALA A 60 -11.00 -6.27 0.19
N GLU A 61 -10.19 -6.80 1.09
CA GLU A 61 -9.36 -5.98 1.96
C GLU A 61 -8.02 -5.72 1.28
N MET A 62 -7.52 -4.49 1.34
CA MET A 62 -6.16 -4.19 0.89
C MET A 62 -5.16 -4.74 1.90
N THR A 63 -4.29 -5.65 1.42
CA THR A 63 -3.28 -6.33 2.24
C THR A 63 -1.88 -6.16 1.66
N SER A 64 -0.87 -6.66 2.34
CA SER A 64 0.48 -6.80 1.80
C SER A 64 0.71 -8.16 1.13
N CYS A 65 -0.28 -9.04 1.15
CA CYS A 65 -0.14 -10.41 0.69
C CYS A 65 -0.20 -10.55 -0.84
N GLY A 66 -0.96 -9.67 -1.50
CA GLY A 66 -1.10 -9.73 -2.96
C GLY A 66 -1.62 -11.10 -3.41
N LEU A 67 -0.93 -11.71 -4.35
CA LEU A 67 -1.28 -13.03 -4.89
C LEU A 67 -0.81 -14.22 -4.03
N ASN A 68 -0.16 -13.99 -2.90
CA ASN A 68 0.35 -15.09 -2.06
C ASN A 68 -0.76 -15.83 -1.30
N GLY A 69 -1.95 -15.26 -1.20
CA GLY A 69 -3.14 -15.94 -0.69
C GLY A 69 -3.17 -16.21 0.81
N GLY A 70 -2.39 -15.49 1.61
CA GLY A 70 -2.35 -15.64 3.06
C GLY A 70 -1.25 -14.81 3.71
N PRO A 71 -1.10 -14.90 5.03
CA PRO A 71 -0.05 -14.17 5.72
C PRO A 71 1.34 -14.48 5.16
N LEU A 72 2.13 -13.44 4.96
CA LEU A 72 3.53 -13.55 4.57
C LEU A 72 4.35 -14.10 5.75
N GLU A 73 5.42 -14.81 5.46
CA GLU A 73 6.32 -15.29 6.52
C GLU A 73 6.99 -14.12 7.24
N GLY A 74 7.11 -14.18 8.56
CA GLY A 74 7.78 -13.18 9.39
C GLY A 74 9.32 -13.27 9.34
N LYS A 75 9.86 -13.67 8.21
CA LYS A 75 11.31 -13.79 7.96
C LYS A 75 11.64 -13.40 6.52
N GLY A 76 12.89 -13.01 6.29
CA GLY A 76 13.35 -12.57 4.97
C GLY A 76 13.25 -11.06 4.78
N THR A 77 13.39 -10.60 3.56
CA THR A 77 13.37 -9.17 3.20
C THR A 77 12.17 -8.90 2.33
N TYR A 78 11.41 -7.90 2.71
CA TYR A 78 10.22 -7.45 1.99
C TYR A 78 10.36 -6.00 1.55
N PRO A 79 9.95 -5.67 0.34
CA PRO A 79 9.99 -4.29 -0.13
C PRO A 79 8.96 -3.43 0.59
N SER A 80 9.32 -2.23 0.97
CA SER A 80 8.42 -1.33 1.69
C SER A 80 7.17 -0.93 0.89
N TYR A 81 7.22 -1.04 -0.43
CA TYR A 81 6.07 -0.69 -1.27
C TYR A 81 4.88 -1.66 -1.17
N ILE A 82 5.01 -2.79 -0.46
CA ILE A 82 3.85 -3.64 -0.15
C ILE A 82 3.00 -3.12 1.02
N ALA A 83 3.40 -2.00 1.64
CA ALA A 83 2.58 -1.37 2.68
C ALA A 83 1.16 -1.13 2.18
N CYS A 84 0.17 -1.57 2.94
CA CYS A 84 -1.24 -1.40 2.60
C CYS A 84 -1.87 -0.15 3.21
N ASN A 85 -1.26 0.42 4.23
CA ASN A 85 -1.69 1.67 4.85
C ASN A 85 -0.57 2.69 4.86
N LEU A 86 -0.84 3.90 4.36
CA LEU A 86 0.09 5.02 4.37
C LEU A 86 -0.66 6.29 4.77
N TYR A 87 -0.36 6.85 5.94
CA TYR A 87 -0.93 8.12 6.35
C TYR A 87 -0.02 8.89 7.30
N GLY A 88 -0.15 10.19 7.30
CA GLY A 88 0.53 11.09 8.19
C GLY A 88 -0.38 11.58 9.33
N LYS A 89 0.11 12.50 10.15
CA LYS A 89 -0.61 13.08 11.28
C LYS A 89 -2.03 13.59 10.96
N LYS A 90 -2.25 14.03 9.74
CA LYS A 90 -3.56 14.54 9.26
C LYS A 90 -4.34 13.52 8.41
N GLY A 91 -4.01 12.25 8.53
CA GLY A 91 -4.59 11.19 7.70
C GLY A 91 -4.02 11.15 6.29
N THR A 92 -4.78 10.56 5.38
CA THR A 92 -4.50 10.58 3.94
C THR A 92 -5.22 11.76 3.30
N ARG A 93 -4.76 12.18 2.14
CA ARG A 93 -5.42 13.22 1.37
C ARG A 93 -5.88 12.69 0.02
N PHE A 94 -7.03 13.18 -0.40
CA PHE A 94 -7.51 12.98 -1.76
C PHE A 94 -6.54 13.66 -2.75
N LEU A 95 -6.09 12.92 -3.75
CA LEU A 95 -5.28 13.48 -4.83
C LEU A 95 -6.18 14.11 -5.88
N SER A 96 -6.13 15.42 -5.99
CA SER A 96 -6.71 16.11 -7.15
C SER A 96 -5.65 16.29 -8.25
N MET A 97 -6.09 16.45 -9.49
CA MET A 97 -5.19 16.73 -10.61
C MET A 97 -4.36 18.01 -10.41
N ILE A 98 -4.79 18.90 -9.54
CA ILE A 98 -4.26 20.26 -9.38
C ILE A 98 -3.46 20.44 -8.07
N LYS A 99 -3.68 19.61 -7.06
CA LYS A 99 -3.02 19.78 -5.75
C LYS A 99 -2.38 18.48 -5.30
N HIS A 100 -1.06 18.45 -5.32
CA HIS A 100 -0.29 17.39 -4.69
C HIS A 100 -0.37 17.49 -3.17
N PRO A 101 -0.44 16.39 -2.42
CA PRO A 101 -0.34 16.43 -0.98
C PRO A 101 0.98 17.10 -0.60
N LYS A 102 0.89 18.19 0.15
CA LYS A 102 2.04 18.89 0.68
C LYS A 102 2.62 18.10 1.86
N ASN A 103 3.82 18.51 2.28
CA ASN A 103 4.62 17.95 3.37
C ASN A 103 3.83 17.26 4.48
N GLY A 104 4.31 16.13 4.97
CA GLY A 104 3.76 15.41 6.09
C GLY A 104 2.90 14.19 5.76
N THR A 105 2.78 13.82 4.50
CA THR A 105 2.07 12.59 4.10
C THR A 105 3.03 11.65 3.38
N PRO A 106 3.22 10.42 3.87
CA PRO A 106 4.03 9.44 3.17
C PRO A 106 3.36 9.03 1.85
N TYR A 107 4.16 8.67 0.88
CA TYR A 107 3.69 8.23 -0.43
C TYR A 107 4.66 7.24 -1.06
N LEU A 108 4.15 6.41 -1.94
CA LEU A 108 4.97 5.51 -2.73
C LEU A 108 5.63 6.26 -3.87
N THR A 109 6.89 5.97 -4.07
CA THR A 109 7.69 6.52 -5.17
C THR A 109 8.74 5.52 -5.63
N GLN A 110 9.58 5.92 -6.56
CA GLN A 110 10.64 5.09 -7.11
C GLN A 110 11.82 5.95 -7.54
N ASP A 111 12.98 5.35 -7.67
CA ASP A 111 14.08 5.91 -8.45
C ASP A 111 13.83 5.63 -9.93
N GLY A 112 14.31 6.49 -10.81
CA GLY A 112 14.07 6.38 -12.24
C GLY A 112 12.70 6.91 -12.68
N LYS A 113 12.37 6.64 -13.94
CA LYS A 113 11.13 7.08 -14.57
C LYS A 113 9.99 6.12 -14.29
N ASP A 114 8.77 6.61 -14.33
CA ASP A 114 7.58 5.75 -14.36
C ASP A 114 7.64 4.76 -15.55
N ARG A 115 7.22 3.53 -15.31
CA ARG A 115 7.19 2.43 -16.30
C ARG A 115 8.55 1.82 -16.66
N GLU A 116 9.61 2.14 -15.96
CA GLU A 116 10.87 1.42 -16.11
C GLU A 116 10.76 0.03 -15.49
N SER A 117 11.39 -0.94 -16.14
CA SER A 117 11.50 -2.30 -15.62
C SER A 117 12.46 -2.32 -14.42
N GLY A 118 11.98 -2.82 -13.28
CA GLY A 118 12.77 -3.00 -12.06
C GLY A 118 13.18 -1.72 -11.32
N PRO A 119 12.31 -0.70 -11.24
CA PRO A 119 12.62 0.49 -10.46
C PRO A 119 12.72 0.17 -8.96
N ASP A 120 13.64 0.83 -8.27
CA ASP A 120 13.70 0.81 -6.81
C ASP A 120 12.51 1.59 -6.25
N GLN A 121 11.53 0.87 -5.74
CA GLN A 121 10.33 1.45 -5.16
C GLN A 121 10.47 1.54 -3.64
N TYR A 122 10.01 2.64 -3.07
CA TYR A 122 10.06 2.88 -1.63
C TYR A 122 8.97 3.83 -1.16
N ILE A 123 8.83 3.94 0.16
CA ILE A 123 7.94 4.94 0.78
C ILE A 123 8.77 6.19 1.07
N ALA A 124 8.40 7.29 0.46
CA ALA A 124 9.02 8.59 0.72
C ALA A 124 8.24 9.39 1.75
N ASN A 125 8.90 10.39 2.31
CA ASN A 125 8.33 11.39 3.21
C ASN A 125 7.77 10.80 4.52
N MET A 126 8.47 9.81 5.07
CA MET A 126 8.23 9.32 6.43
C MET A 126 8.72 10.36 7.42
N CYS A 127 7.82 11.18 7.91
CA CYS A 127 8.08 12.28 8.84
C CYS A 127 7.32 12.06 10.16
N ASP A 128 7.38 13.02 11.06
CA ASP A 128 6.71 12.93 12.37
C ASP A 128 5.27 12.46 12.25
N SER A 129 4.92 11.45 13.04
CA SER A 129 3.59 10.83 13.07
C SER A 129 3.15 10.17 11.74
N ALA A 130 4.08 9.91 10.82
CA ALA A 130 3.78 9.11 9.65
C ALA A 130 3.67 7.62 10.02
N LEU A 131 2.78 6.91 9.34
CA LEU A 131 2.56 5.49 9.54
C LEU A 131 2.59 4.76 8.20
N ALA A 132 3.33 3.65 8.17
CA ALA A 132 3.25 2.63 7.15
C ALA A 132 2.75 1.32 7.80
N GLY A 133 1.63 0.82 7.34
CA GLY A 133 1.03 -0.42 7.85
C GLY A 133 1.17 -1.55 6.85
N PHE A 134 1.49 -2.71 7.37
CA PHE A 134 1.66 -3.95 6.62
C PHE A 134 0.73 -5.01 7.20
N LYS A 135 0.11 -5.81 6.38
CA LYS A 135 -0.75 -6.91 6.82
C LYS A 135 -0.94 -7.92 5.68
N TYR A 136 -0.88 -9.17 5.92
CA TYR A 136 -0.67 -9.87 7.19
C TYR A 136 0.68 -10.56 7.18
N PHE A 137 1.29 -10.66 8.35
CA PHE A 137 2.53 -11.40 8.54
C PHE A 137 2.37 -12.39 9.70
N ASP A 138 2.91 -13.58 9.53
CA ASP A 138 3.09 -14.53 10.63
C ASP A 138 4.39 -14.23 11.37
N LEU A 139 4.29 -13.51 12.47
CA LEU A 139 5.43 -13.07 13.27
C LEU A 139 5.78 -13.99 14.44
N ARG A 140 5.17 -15.16 14.55
CA ARG A 140 5.32 -16.05 15.73
C ARG A 140 6.78 -16.40 16.03
N GLU A 141 7.64 -16.52 15.02
CA GLU A 141 9.06 -16.84 15.16
C GLU A 141 9.98 -15.65 14.87
N THR A 142 9.43 -14.47 14.67
CA THR A 142 10.22 -13.27 14.37
C THR A 142 10.88 -12.74 15.62
N LYS A 143 12.20 -12.62 15.60
CA LYS A 143 13.00 -12.13 16.73
C LYS A 143 13.40 -10.66 16.57
N GLU A 144 13.49 -10.19 15.35
CA GLU A 144 13.97 -8.85 15.03
C GLU A 144 13.26 -8.31 13.77
N ILE A 145 13.00 -7.03 13.76
CA ILE A 145 12.50 -6.30 12.60
C ILE A 145 13.47 -5.15 12.31
N SER A 146 14.07 -5.19 11.13
CA SER A 146 14.97 -4.17 10.64
C SER A 146 14.32 -3.38 9.52
N VAL A 147 14.57 -2.07 9.46
CA VAL A 147 14.06 -1.20 8.41
C VAL A 147 15.22 -0.49 7.72
N ALA A 148 15.35 -0.71 6.41
CA ALA A 148 16.28 0.04 5.59
C ALA A 148 15.72 1.43 5.28
N ILE A 149 16.50 2.46 5.53
CA ILE A 149 16.13 3.85 5.23
C ILE A 149 17.06 4.46 4.20
N LYS A 150 16.54 5.35 3.37
CA LYS A 150 17.29 6.12 2.39
C LYS A 150 17.37 7.58 2.84
N GLY A 151 18.59 8.12 2.87
CA GLY A 151 18.84 9.49 3.30
C GLY A 151 19.21 9.61 4.78
N ARG A 152 19.07 10.80 5.32
CA ARG A 152 19.31 11.08 6.74
C ARG A 152 17.98 11.18 7.48
N ALA A 153 17.90 10.53 8.63
CA ALA A 153 16.74 10.61 9.50
C ALA A 153 17.22 10.72 10.96
N GLU A 154 16.54 11.55 11.72
CA GLU A 154 16.67 11.62 13.18
C GLU A 154 15.28 11.42 13.78
N GLY A 155 15.19 10.57 14.77
CA GLY A 155 13.92 10.29 15.43
C GLY A 155 13.82 8.85 15.92
N THR A 156 12.62 8.48 16.34
CA THR A 156 12.32 7.13 16.84
C THR A 156 11.32 6.46 15.91
N LEU A 157 11.65 5.25 15.48
CA LEU A 157 10.73 4.36 14.77
C LEU A 157 10.07 3.44 15.80
N TYR A 158 8.75 3.43 15.81
CA TYR A 158 7.98 2.51 16.62
C TYR A 158 7.40 1.40 15.73
N VAL A 159 7.64 0.16 16.11
CA VAL A 159 6.98 -1.00 15.53
C VAL A 159 5.88 -1.44 16.49
N ARG A 160 4.67 -1.68 15.95
CA ARG A 160 3.52 -2.19 16.71
C ARG A 160 2.94 -3.37 15.91
N THR A 161 2.65 -4.44 16.59
CA THR A 161 2.02 -5.66 16.07
C THR A 161 0.63 -5.83 16.65
#